data_10022d9735165f9c2c68559a348b80a0
#
_entry.id   10022d9735165f9c2c68559a348b80a0
#
_cell.length_a   1.000
_cell.length_b   1.000
_cell.length_c   1.000
_cell.angle_alpha   90.00
_cell.angle_beta   90.00
_cell.angle_gamma   90.00
#
_symmetry.space_group_name_H-M   'P 1'
#
loop_
_entity.id
_entity.type
_entity.pdbx_description
1 polymer ?
#
loop_
_entity_poly.entity_id
_entity_poly.type
_entity_poly.pdbx_seq_one_letter_code
_entity_poly.pdbx_strand_id
1 'polypeptide(L)'
;QYMGWTRTYKNKNIGFQCLPVDVSFLKVMGIDVSEGRNFREEDKNTVNGVYIFNEKARGQYELEIGEKVGNGEIVGFIPDIKFASFRSEIAPMAFYIWGTENWGITPLYAYIKVKSGANLKESMEHIKETAQSFDPAYPFNIRFFNEVLNLLYEKEQKTTALITLFSMLAIFISI
;
A
#
# COMPACT_ATOMS: atom_id res chain seq x y z
N GLN A 1 4.74 2.93 4.90
CA GLN A 1 6.10 2.68 4.39
C GLN A 1 6.18 1.22 3.99
N TYR A 2 6.55 0.94 2.72
CA TYR A 2 6.78 -0.43 2.27
C TYR A 2 8.06 -0.95 2.90
N MET A 3 8.04 -2.23 3.27
CA MET A 3 9.22 -2.93 3.72
C MET A 3 9.59 -3.99 2.68
N GLY A 4 10.88 -4.04 2.33
CA GLY A 4 11.39 -5.13 1.52
C GLY A 4 11.47 -6.40 2.36
N TRP A 5 10.81 -7.44 1.89
CA TRP A 5 10.84 -8.76 2.52
C TRP A 5 11.51 -9.77 1.62
N THR A 6 12.19 -10.74 2.25
CA THR A 6 12.70 -11.93 1.58
C THR A 6 12.15 -13.15 2.27
N ARG A 7 11.56 -14.06 1.49
CA ARG A 7 10.96 -15.31 1.98
C ARG A 7 11.33 -16.46 1.04
N THR A 8 11.30 -17.66 1.56
CA THR A 8 11.51 -18.87 0.77
C THR A 8 10.23 -19.29 0.07
N TYR A 9 10.33 -19.56 -1.23
CA TYR A 9 9.27 -20.15 -2.05
C TYR A 9 9.90 -21.20 -2.97
N LYS A 10 9.39 -22.47 -2.95
CA LYS A 10 9.91 -23.61 -3.74
C LYS A 10 11.45 -23.72 -3.65
N ASN A 11 12.00 -23.63 -2.44
CA ASN A 11 13.44 -23.68 -2.12
C ASN A 11 14.29 -22.53 -2.71
N LYS A 12 13.66 -21.45 -3.17
CA LYS A 12 14.34 -20.23 -3.64
C LYS A 12 13.95 -19.05 -2.76
N ASN A 13 14.88 -18.14 -2.54
CA ASN A 13 14.57 -16.88 -1.88
C ASN A 13 13.98 -15.89 -2.88
N ILE A 14 12.78 -15.41 -2.60
CA ILE A 14 12.09 -14.37 -3.37
C ILE A 14 12.05 -13.07 -2.58
N GLY A 15 12.30 -11.95 -3.26
CA GLY A 15 12.26 -10.61 -2.67
C GLY A 15 11.04 -9.83 -3.17
N PHE A 16 10.29 -9.23 -2.27
CA PHE A 16 9.11 -8.43 -2.62
C PHE A 16 8.88 -7.31 -1.60
N GLN A 17 8.15 -6.28 -2.01
CA GLN A 17 7.67 -5.27 -1.08
C GLN A 17 6.46 -5.82 -0.34
N CYS A 18 6.40 -5.62 0.97
CA CYS A 18 5.25 -6.06 1.78
C CYS A 18 4.62 -4.89 2.52
N LEU A 19 3.30 -4.85 2.52
CA LEU A 19 2.51 -3.91 3.29
C LEU A 19 1.57 -4.68 4.22
N PRO A 20 1.82 -4.65 5.54
CA PRO A 20 0.88 -5.16 6.52
C PRO A 20 -0.38 -4.29 6.53
N VAL A 21 -1.55 -4.93 6.44
CA VAL A 21 -2.84 -4.27 6.32
C VAL A 21 -3.92 -4.92 7.19
N ASP A 22 -5.01 -4.21 7.42
CA ASP A 22 -6.24 -4.76 7.99
C ASP A 22 -7.05 -5.49 6.91
N VAL A 23 -7.95 -6.37 7.31
CA VAL A 23 -8.82 -7.17 6.41
C VAL A 23 -9.68 -6.31 5.50
N SER A 24 -10.04 -5.12 5.92
CA SER A 24 -10.88 -4.17 5.15
C SER A 24 -10.09 -3.29 4.19
N PHE A 25 -8.75 -3.32 4.23
CA PHE A 25 -7.89 -2.38 3.49
C PHE A 25 -8.17 -2.38 1.99
N LEU A 26 -8.19 -3.55 1.34
CA LEU A 26 -8.42 -3.64 -0.11
C LEU A 26 -9.78 -3.07 -0.49
N LYS A 27 -10.82 -3.37 0.30
CA LYS A 27 -12.19 -2.84 0.09
C LYS A 27 -12.24 -1.31 0.24
N VAL A 28 -11.57 -0.76 1.27
CA VAL A 28 -11.51 0.70 1.51
C VAL A 28 -10.81 1.40 0.35
N MET A 29 -9.70 0.81 -0.13
CA MET A 29 -8.91 1.35 -1.24
C MET A 29 -9.56 1.12 -2.61
N GLY A 30 -10.60 0.30 -2.70
CA GLY A 30 -11.25 -0.05 -3.97
C GLY A 30 -10.38 -0.94 -4.86
N ILE A 31 -9.61 -1.83 -4.23
CA ILE A 31 -8.75 -2.79 -4.91
C ILE A 31 -9.48 -4.12 -4.98
N ASP A 32 -9.77 -4.57 -6.19
CA ASP A 32 -10.43 -5.86 -6.41
C ASP A 32 -9.40 -6.99 -6.53
N VAL A 33 -9.74 -8.15 -6.00
CA VAL A 33 -8.95 -9.37 -6.15
C VAL A 33 -9.22 -9.95 -7.53
N SER A 34 -8.15 -10.16 -8.33
CA SER A 34 -8.24 -10.69 -9.69
C SER A 34 -8.45 -12.22 -9.71
N GLU A 35 -7.87 -12.91 -8.73
CA GLU A 35 -8.01 -14.36 -8.58
C GLU A 35 -7.89 -14.76 -7.11
N GLY A 36 -8.60 -15.82 -6.71
CA GLY A 36 -8.64 -16.26 -5.33
C GLY A 36 -9.65 -15.51 -4.49
N ARG A 37 -9.27 -15.09 -3.29
CA ARG A 37 -10.14 -14.39 -2.34
C ARG A 37 -9.46 -13.22 -1.64
N ASN A 38 -10.27 -12.29 -1.16
CA ASN A 38 -9.82 -11.25 -0.25
C ASN A 38 -9.57 -11.80 1.17
N PHE A 39 -8.93 -11.00 2.00
CA PHE A 39 -8.77 -11.27 3.43
C PHE A 39 -10.11 -11.41 4.15
N ARG A 40 -10.14 -12.27 5.18
CA ARG A 40 -11.29 -12.54 6.06
C ARG A 40 -10.90 -12.31 7.51
N GLU A 41 -11.88 -12.06 8.37
CA GLU A 41 -11.63 -11.92 9.83
C GLU A 41 -10.94 -13.16 10.42
N GLU A 42 -11.24 -14.35 9.90
CA GLU A 42 -10.64 -15.62 10.32
C GLU A 42 -9.13 -15.67 10.07
N ASP A 43 -8.66 -14.97 9.03
CA ASP A 43 -7.23 -14.92 8.69
C ASP A 43 -6.38 -14.25 9.78
N LYS A 44 -6.97 -13.39 10.62
CA LYS A 44 -6.32 -12.79 11.79
C LYS A 44 -5.88 -13.82 12.85
N ASN A 45 -6.54 -14.95 12.87
CA ASN A 45 -6.26 -16.04 13.81
C ASN A 45 -5.29 -17.09 13.25
N THR A 46 -4.84 -16.92 12.02
CA THR A 46 -3.90 -17.86 11.38
C THR A 46 -2.49 -17.63 11.93
N VAL A 47 -1.88 -18.68 12.49
CA VAL A 47 -0.54 -18.59 13.12
C VAL A 47 0.52 -18.06 12.15
N ASN A 48 0.41 -18.44 10.87
CA ASN A 48 1.40 -18.15 9.84
C ASN A 48 0.97 -17.02 8.87
N GLY A 49 -0.23 -16.45 9.07
CA GLY A 49 -0.78 -15.43 8.21
C GLY A 49 -1.07 -15.86 6.78
N VAL A 50 -1.59 -14.93 6.00
CA VAL A 50 -1.91 -15.12 4.58
C VAL A 50 -1.43 -13.93 3.76
N TYR A 51 -1.11 -14.19 2.48
CA TYR A 51 -0.65 -13.19 1.52
C TYR A 51 -1.64 -13.00 0.37
N ILE A 52 -1.74 -11.77 -0.10
CA ILE A 52 -2.30 -11.42 -1.41
C ILE A 52 -1.19 -10.72 -2.18
N PHE A 53 -0.78 -11.27 -3.32
CA PHE A 53 0.29 -10.74 -4.15
C PHE A 53 -0.26 -9.96 -5.35
N ASN A 54 0.57 -9.08 -5.94
CA ASN A 54 0.25 -8.47 -7.22
C ASN A 54 0.63 -9.39 -8.40
N GLU A 55 0.08 -9.11 -9.60
CA GLU A 55 0.35 -9.90 -10.81
C GLU A 55 1.83 -9.87 -11.19
N LYS A 56 2.57 -8.80 -10.90
CA LYS A 56 4.01 -8.73 -11.11
C LYS A 56 4.77 -9.79 -10.32
N ALA A 57 4.43 -9.95 -9.03
CA ALA A 57 5.04 -10.99 -8.19
C ALA A 57 4.65 -12.40 -8.68
N ARG A 58 3.36 -12.56 -9.03
CA ARG A 58 2.85 -13.82 -9.58
C ARG A 58 3.64 -14.26 -10.80
N GLY A 59 3.77 -13.40 -11.81
CA GLY A 59 4.48 -13.73 -13.05
C GLY A 59 5.98 -13.92 -12.85
N GLN A 60 6.61 -13.12 -11.98
CA GLN A 60 8.06 -13.19 -11.75
C GLN A 60 8.49 -14.43 -10.99
N TYR A 61 7.66 -14.92 -10.07
CA TYR A 61 8.02 -16.04 -9.18
C TYR A 61 7.18 -17.28 -9.42
N GLU A 62 6.27 -17.27 -10.41
CA GLU A 62 5.37 -18.36 -10.72
C GLU A 62 4.55 -18.80 -9.50
N LEU A 63 3.93 -17.79 -8.83
CA LEU A 63 3.17 -18.01 -7.61
C LEU A 63 1.79 -18.60 -7.91
N GLU A 64 1.33 -19.53 -7.05
CA GLU A 64 0.03 -20.19 -7.17
C GLU A 64 -0.78 -20.06 -5.86
N ILE A 65 -2.11 -19.99 -5.98
CA ILE A 65 -3.00 -19.93 -4.81
C ILE A 65 -2.90 -21.24 -4.02
N GLY A 66 -2.92 -21.14 -2.70
CA GLY A 66 -2.79 -22.25 -1.76
C GLY A 66 -1.35 -22.66 -1.47
N GLU A 67 -0.36 -22.19 -2.24
CA GLU A 67 1.04 -22.41 -1.94
C GLU A 67 1.53 -21.47 -0.81
N LYS A 68 2.68 -21.83 -0.23
CA LYS A 68 3.25 -21.09 0.89
C LYS A 68 4.48 -20.29 0.48
N VAL A 69 4.50 -19.02 0.88
CA VAL A 69 5.69 -18.15 0.84
C VAL A 69 6.19 -17.97 2.27
N GLY A 70 7.37 -18.56 2.58
CA GLY A 70 7.77 -18.78 3.96
C GLY A 70 6.77 -19.69 4.66
N ASN A 71 6.13 -19.19 5.71
CA ASN A 71 5.08 -19.92 6.42
C ASN A 71 3.66 -19.49 6.04
N GLY A 72 3.50 -18.35 5.35
CA GLY A 72 2.20 -17.80 5.01
C GLY A 72 1.64 -18.34 3.70
N GLU A 73 0.33 -18.54 3.62
CA GLU A 73 -0.38 -19.06 2.45
C GLU A 73 -0.77 -17.95 1.48
N ILE A 74 -0.67 -18.20 0.18
CA ILE A 74 -1.17 -17.31 -0.87
C ILE A 74 -2.68 -17.53 -1.03
N VAL A 75 -3.49 -16.53 -0.75
CA VAL A 75 -4.95 -16.63 -0.82
C VAL A 75 -5.56 -15.88 -2.01
N GLY A 76 -4.80 -15.01 -2.66
CA GLY A 76 -5.30 -14.26 -3.81
C GLY A 76 -4.24 -13.44 -4.52
N PHE A 77 -4.65 -12.93 -5.68
CA PHE A 77 -3.86 -11.99 -6.47
C PHE A 77 -4.67 -10.73 -6.76
N ILE A 78 -3.97 -9.62 -6.92
CA ILE A 78 -4.53 -8.32 -7.30
C ILE A 78 -3.84 -7.79 -8.55
N PRO A 79 -4.49 -6.91 -9.32
CA PRO A 79 -3.84 -6.20 -10.41
C PRO A 79 -2.60 -5.43 -9.93
N ASP A 80 -1.71 -5.15 -10.85
CA ASP A 80 -0.56 -4.30 -10.60
C ASP A 80 -0.99 -2.86 -10.29
N ILE A 81 -0.65 -2.40 -9.09
CA ILE A 81 -1.01 -1.07 -8.59
C ILE A 81 0.25 -0.26 -8.36
N LYS A 82 0.25 0.97 -8.85
CA LYS A 82 1.33 1.92 -8.58
C LYS A 82 1.06 2.68 -7.27
N PHE A 83 1.77 2.29 -6.22
CA PHE A 83 1.79 3.01 -4.95
C PHE A 83 2.96 4.00 -4.82
N ALA A 84 3.84 4.02 -5.80
CA ALA A 84 4.99 4.92 -5.87
C ALA A 84 4.88 5.86 -7.07
N SER A 85 5.94 6.64 -7.30
CA SER A 85 6.06 7.50 -8.48
C SER A 85 5.73 6.77 -9.79
N PHE A 86 5.08 7.46 -10.73
CA PHE A 86 4.81 6.92 -12.07
C PHE A 86 6.06 6.52 -12.86
N ARG A 87 7.22 7.05 -12.47
CA ARG A 87 8.52 6.73 -13.10
C ARG A 87 9.12 5.41 -12.60
N SER A 88 8.64 4.90 -11.47
CA SER A 88 9.12 3.63 -10.93
C SER A 88 8.44 2.47 -11.62
N GLU A 89 9.20 1.42 -11.93
CA GLU A 89 8.62 0.16 -12.35
C GLU A 89 7.78 -0.44 -11.22
N ILE A 90 6.75 -1.18 -11.61
CA ILE A 90 5.94 -1.93 -10.64
C ILE A 90 6.79 -3.08 -10.09
N ALA A 91 7.03 -3.04 -8.79
CA ALA A 91 7.79 -4.09 -8.11
C ALA A 91 6.87 -5.25 -7.69
N PRO A 92 7.44 -6.47 -7.52
CA PRO A 92 6.76 -7.54 -6.80
C PRO A 92 6.31 -7.06 -5.43
N MET A 93 5.01 -7.24 -5.12
CA MET A 93 4.42 -6.71 -3.91
C MET A 93 3.39 -7.68 -3.33
N ALA A 94 3.29 -7.69 -1.99
CA ALA A 94 2.30 -8.42 -1.24
C ALA A 94 1.60 -7.53 -0.22
N PHE A 95 0.35 -7.81 0.02
CA PHE A 95 -0.35 -7.46 1.25
C PHE A 95 -0.34 -8.64 2.21
N TYR A 96 -0.26 -8.34 3.49
CA TYR A 96 -0.20 -9.31 4.57
C TYR A 96 -1.08 -8.83 5.72
N ILE A 97 -1.80 -9.74 6.39
CA ILE A 97 -2.64 -9.36 7.53
C ILE A 97 -1.78 -8.91 8.70
N TRP A 98 -2.02 -7.69 9.15
CA TRP A 98 -1.36 -7.11 10.31
C TRP A 98 -1.66 -7.92 11.58
N GLY A 99 -0.62 -8.18 12.37
CA GLY A 99 -0.73 -8.82 13.68
C GLY A 99 -0.66 -10.35 13.68
N THR A 100 -0.55 -11.01 12.51
CA THR A 100 -0.46 -12.48 12.41
C THR A 100 0.97 -13.04 12.53
N GLU A 101 2.01 -12.21 12.35
CA GLU A 101 3.39 -12.52 12.73
C GLU A 101 3.81 -11.67 13.94
N ASN A 102 4.71 -12.19 14.78
CA ASN A 102 5.29 -11.50 15.96
C ASN A 102 6.21 -10.33 15.57
N TRP A 103 5.74 -9.50 14.69
CA TRP A 103 6.43 -8.29 14.27
C TRP A 103 5.84 -7.11 15.03
N GLY A 104 6.66 -6.42 15.81
CA GLY A 104 6.28 -5.21 16.51
C GLY A 104 5.98 -4.01 15.58
N ILE A 105 5.18 -4.25 14.54
CA ILE A 105 4.77 -3.21 13.60
C ILE A 105 3.59 -2.46 14.22
N THR A 106 3.82 -1.21 14.54
CA THR A 106 2.74 -0.31 14.95
C THR A 106 2.05 0.24 13.70
N PRO A 107 0.71 0.16 13.59
CA PRO A 107 -0.01 0.79 12.50
C PRO A 107 0.21 2.30 12.56
N LEU A 108 0.69 2.89 11.44
CA LEU A 108 1.00 4.30 11.35
C LEU A 108 -0.16 5.11 10.77
N TYR A 109 -1.04 4.49 10.00
CA TYR A 109 -2.12 5.15 9.27
C TYR A 109 -3.41 4.36 9.32
N ALA A 110 -4.52 5.09 9.51
CA ALA A 110 -5.87 4.56 9.29
C ALA A 110 -6.45 5.23 8.03
N TYR A 111 -7.00 4.42 7.12
CA TYR A 111 -7.69 4.92 5.93
C TYR A 111 -9.20 4.83 6.16
N ILE A 112 -9.88 5.96 6.05
CA ILE A 112 -11.32 6.07 6.25
C ILE A 112 -11.96 6.50 4.94
N LYS A 113 -12.90 5.71 4.45
CA LYS A 113 -13.70 6.03 3.26
C LYS A 113 -15.02 6.64 3.68
N VAL A 114 -15.20 7.92 3.38
CA VAL A 114 -16.47 8.60 3.59
C VAL A 114 -17.44 8.21 2.47
N LYS A 115 -18.70 7.92 2.84
CA LYS A 115 -19.75 7.55 1.89
C LYS A 115 -20.01 8.70 0.91
N SER A 116 -20.22 8.36 -0.36
CA SER A 116 -20.60 9.36 -1.37
C SER A 116 -21.90 10.08 -0.99
N GLY A 117 -21.91 11.40 -1.12
CA GLY A 117 -23.05 12.24 -0.73
C GLY A 117 -23.15 12.59 0.76
N ALA A 118 -22.27 12.06 1.61
CA ALA A 118 -22.23 12.48 3.01
C ALA A 118 -21.68 13.91 3.16
N ASN A 119 -22.08 14.60 4.22
CA ASN A 119 -21.51 15.89 4.57
C ASN A 119 -20.07 15.73 5.04
N LEU A 120 -19.13 16.19 4.23
CA LEU A 120 -17.70 15.99 4.49
C LEU A 120 -17.25 16.67 5.78
N LYS A 121 -17.77 17.87 6.08
CA LYS A 121 -17.41 18.62 7.28
C LYS A 121 -17.84 17.87 8.54
N GLU A 122 -19.09 17.44 8.61
CA GLU A 122 -19.60 16.64 9.73
C GLU A 122 -18.85 15.31 9.89
N SER A 123 -18.54 14.64 8.76
CA SER A 123 -17.75 13.42 8.79
C SER A 123 -16.36 13.64 9.37
N MET A 124 -15.69 14.73 9.00
CA MET A 124 -14.38 15.11 9.53
C MET A 124 -14.42 15.43 11.03
N GLU A 125 -15.42 16.19 11.47
CA GLU A 125 -15.62 16.52 12.89
C GLU A 125 -15.85 15.23 13.69
N HIS A 126 -16.73 14.35 13.22
CA HIS A 126 -16.98 13.05 13.87
C HIS A 126 -15.74 12.16 13.96
N ILE A 127 -14.94 12.06 12.88
CA ILE A 127 -13.67 11.31 12.87
C ILE A 127 -12.71 11.88 13.92
N LYS A 128 -12.59 13.22 13.96
CA LYS A 128 -11.71 13.90 14.91
C LYS A 128 -12.14 13.67 16.36
N GLU A 129 -13.41 13.86 16.66
CA GLU A 129 -13.98 13.64 18.01
C GLU A 129 -13.80 12.17 18.44
N THR A 130 -14.09 11.22 17.54
CA THR A 130 -13.90 9.80 17.81
C THR A 130 -12.44 9.49 18.10
N ALA A 131 -11.51 9.97 17.28
CA ALA A 131 -10.08 9.75 17.48
C ALA A 131 -9.61 10.35 18.81
N GLN A 132 -10.03 11.56 19.16
CA GLN A 132 -9.70 12.24 20.41
C GLN A 132 -10.31 11.53 21.64
N SER A 133 -11.43 10.81 21.49
CA SER A 133 -12.02 10.04 22.59
C SER A 133 -11.17 8.84 23.01
N PHE A 134 -10.36 8.29 22.10
CA PHE A 134 -9.43 7.18 22.41
C PHE A 134 -8.17 7.67 23.11
N ASP A 135 -7.60 8.77 22.63
CA ASP A 135 -6.39 9.37 23.24
C ASP A 135 -6.43 10.90 23.04
N PRO A 136 -6.91 11.67 24.03
CA PRO A 136 -6.98 13.14 23.95
C PRO A 136 -5.61 13.81 23.82
N ALA A 137 -4.54 13.15 24.24
CA ALA A 137 -3.19 13.70 24.21
C ALA A 137 -2.48 13.44 22.86
N TYR A 138 -2.99 12.54 22.03
CA TYR A 138 -2.37 12.20 20.76
C TYR A 138 -2.79 13.19 19.65
N PRO A 139 -1.84 13.83 18.96
CA PRO A 139 -2.15 14.74 17.87
C PRO A 139 -2.55 13.97 16.62
N PHE A 140 -3.85 13.80 16.38
CA PHE A 140 -4.35 13.20 15.14
C PHE A 140 -4.19 14.18 13.97
N ASN A 141 -3.50 13.75 12.93
CA ASN A 141 -3.33 14.50 11.69
C ASN A 141 -4.19 13.87 10.59
N ILE A 142 -5.30 14.51 10.27
CA ILE A 142 -6.22 14.07 9.23
C ILE A 142 -5.84 14.77 7.92
N ARG A 143 -5.63 13.99 6.85
CA ARG A 143 -5.33 14.48 5.51
C ARG A 143 -6.20 13.78 4.48
N PHE A 144 -6.57 14.50 3.44
CA PHE A 144 -7.20 13.87 2.29
C PHE A 144 -6.18 13.09 1.47
N PHE A 145 -6.58 11.90 1.04
CA PHE A 145 -5.69 11.02 0.28
C PHE A 145 -5.23 11.64 -1.05
N ASN A 146 -6.13 12.37 -1.73
CA ASN A 146 -5.80 13.12 -2.95
C ASN A 146 -4.77 14.24 -2.71
N GLU A 147 -4.80 14.92 -1.57
CA GLU A 147 -3.79 15.93 -1.21
C GLU A 147 -2.42 15.28 -1.04
N VAL A 148 -2.36 14.12 -0.38
CA VAL A 148 -1.12 13.37 -0.22
C VAL A 148 -0.56 12.94 -1.58
N LEU A 149 -1.42 12.49 -2.49
CA LEU A 149 -1.02 12.17 -3.87
C LEU A 149 -0.52 13.42 -4.61
N ASN A 150 -1.23 14.54 -4.52
CA ASN A 150 -0.85 15.78 -5.19
C ASN A 150 0.53 16.28 -4.75
N LEU A 151 0.87 16.19 -3.46
CA LEU A 151 2.21 16.54 -2.97
C LEU A 151 3.33 15.70 -3.62
N LEU A 152 3.06 14.43 -3.91
CA LEU A 152 4.00 13.58 -4.64
C LEU A 152 4.18 14.04 -6.09
N TYR A 153 3.08 14.43 -6.75
CA TYR A 153 3.11 14.95 -8.13
C TYR A 153 3.78 16.32 -8.25
N GLU A 154 3.52 17.24 -7.32
CA GLU A 154 4.17 18.56 -7.33
C GLU A 154 5.68 18.47 -7.26
N LYS A 155 6.21 17.57 -6.43
CA LYS A 155 7.66 17.34 -6.33
C LYS A 155 8.25 16.87 -7.65
N GLU A 156 7.55 15.99 -8.36
CA GLU A 156 7.99 15.51 -9.68
C GLU A 156 7.91 16.57 -10.76
N GLN A 157 6.86 17.38 -10.77
CA GLN A 157 6.69 18.49 -11.71
C GLN A 157 7.79 19.55 -11.55
N LYS A 158 8.11 19.94 -10.32
CA LYS A 158 9.21 20.88 -10.03
C LYS A 158 10.56 20.36 -10.53
N THR A 159 10.85 19.09 -10.33
CA THR A 159 12.08 18.46 -10.83
C THR A 159 12.12 18.46 -12.36
N THR A 160 11.01 18.14 -13.03
CA THR A 160 10.92 18.17 -14.49
C THR A 160 11.10 19.57 -15.05
N ALA A 161 10.49 20.59 -14.44
CA ALA A 161 10.64 21.98 -14.83
C ALA A 161 12.10 22.46 -14.74
N LEU A 162 12.80 22.08 -13.66
CA LEU A 162 14.24 22.39 -13.50
C LEU A 162 15.08 21.71 -14.59
N ILE A 163 14.87 20.44 -14.87
CA ILE A 163 15.61 19.73 -15.93
C ILE A 163 15.37 20.38 -17.29
N THR A 164 14.12 20.75 -17.59
CA THR A 164 13.78 21.43 -18.85
C THR A 164 14.48 22.78 -18.97
N LEU A 165 14.50 23.57 -17.88
CA LEU A 165 15.19 24.86 -17.84
C LEU A 165 16.70 24.70 -18.10
N PHE A 166 17.35 23.77 -17.41
CA PHE A 166 18.78 23.51 -17.60
C PHE A 166 19.09 22.98 -19.01
N SER A 167 18.21 22.14 -19.57
CA SER A 167 18.37 21.66 -20.94
C SER A 167 18.30 22.81 -21.97
N MET A 168 17.34 23.73 -21.80
CA MET A 168 17.25 24.93 -22.63
C MET A 168 18.49 25.83 -22.52
N LEU A 169 18.99 26.04 -21.33
CA LEU A 169 20.21 26.80 -21.09
C LEU A 169 21.44 26.15 -21.76
N ALA A 170 21.57 24.83 -21.64
CA ALA A 170 22.66 24.07 -22.26
C ALA A 170 22.62 24.19 -23.81
N ILE A 171 21.45 24.11 -24.41
CA ILE A 171 21.27 24.33 -25.86
C ILE A 171 21.67 25.74 -26.23
N PHE A 172 21.23 26.74 -25.45
CA PHE A 172 21.54 28.16 -25.75
C PHE A 172 23.03 28.47 -25.66
N ILE A 173 23.75 27.83 -24.72
CA ILE A 173 25.21 28.02 -24.59
C ILE A 173 26.00 27.25 -25.66
N SER A 174 25.38 26.21 -26.26
CA SER A 174 26.02 25.35 -27.26
C SER A 174 25.92 25.91 -28.69
N ILE A 175 25.13 26.97 -28.91
CA ILE A 175 24.98 27.67 -30.18
C ILE A 175 25.90 28.90 -30.21
#